data_b1432611df6bb6fd094304b357491ad2
#
_entry.id   b1432611df6bb6fd094304b357491ad2
#
_cell.length_a   1.000
_cell.length_b   1.000
_cell.length_c   1.000
_cell.angle_alpha   90.00
_cell.angle_beta   90.00
_cell.angle_gamma   90.00
#
_symmetry.space_group_name_H-M   'P 1'
#
loop_
_entity.id
_entity.type
_entity.pdbx_description
1 polymer ?
#
loop_
_entity_poly.entity_id
_entity_poly.type
_entity_poly.pdbx_seq_one_letter_code
_entity_poly.pdbx_strand_id
1 'polypeptide(L)'
;MRRIVIRKPGGYSTLELIEEPDPAPGPGEVVIAVEAVGVNYADGIIRMGLYESAKRLHGYPITPGFEVAGRIAARGPGVDGWDIGDPVIGLTLFNGYACQLCLEVDGVFPVPRGLDMAEAATLPTVFLTAWWMIHRQLHPESDQNWLVHSAAGGVGLSLIHI
;
A
#
# COMPACT_ATOMS: atom_id res chain seq x y z
N MET A 1 -10.45 -9.23 -13.07
CA MET A 1 -9.11 -9.04 -12.48
C MET A 1 -8.68 -10.25 -11.65
N ARG A 2 -7.38 -10.41 -11.40
CA ARG A 2 -6.84 -11.41 -10.47
C ARG A 2 -6.45 -10.75 -9.17
N ARG A 3 -6.70 -11.41 -8.03
CA ARG A 3 -6.23 -10.96 -6.71
C ARG A 3 -5.99 -12.12 -5.75
N ILE A 4 -5.22 -11.86 -4.70
CA ILE A 4 -5.00 -12.80 -3.60
C ILE A 4 -6.05 -12.55 -2.52
N VAL A 5 -6.73 -13.62 -2.10
CA VAL A 5 -7.74 -13.55 -1.02
C VAL A 5 -7.35 -14.51 0.10
N ILE A 6 -7.54 -14.06 1.32
CA ILE A 6 -7.41 -14.84 2.55
C ILE A 6 -8.82 -14.99 3.14
N ARG A 7 -9.41 -16.20 3.03
CA ARG A 7 -10.77 -16.44 3.55
C ARG A 7 -10.83 -16.59 5.06
N LYS A 8 -9.75 -17.12 5.64
CA LYS A 8 -9.59 -17.29 7.08
C LYS A 8 -8.10 -17.21 7.45
N PRO A 9 -7.79 -16.78 8.67
CA PRO A 9 -6.40 -16.76 9.14
C PRO A 9 -5.73 -18.13 9.06
N GLY A 10 -4.40 -18.13 8.76
CA GLY A 10 -3.64 -19.38 8.70
C GLY A 10 -2.24 -19.25 8.14
N GLY A 11 -1.70 -20.37 7.69
CA GLY A 11 -0.39 -20.47 7.03
C GLY A 11 -0.43 -19.98 5.59
N TYR A 12 0.66 -20.18 4.85
CA TYR A 12 0.75 -19.73 3.45
C TYR A 12 -0.29 -20.37 2.53
N SER A 13 -0.78 -21.57 2.85
CA SER A 13 -1.83 -22.26 2.09
C SER A 13 -3.19 -21.56 2.12
N THR A 14 -3.36 -20.51 2.94
CA THR A 14 -4.59 -19.70 2.97
C THR A 14 -4.59 -18.57 1.94
N LEU A 15 -3.49 -18.36 1.23
CA LEU A 15 -3.40 -17.42 0.11
C LEU A 15 -4.03 -18.06 -1.14
N GLU A 16 -5.17 -17.57 -1.54
CA GLU A 16 -5.91 -18.06 -2.70
C GLU A 16 -5.85 -17.02 -3.83
N LEU A 17 -5.36 -17.41 -5.00
CA LEU A 17 -5.49 -16.60 -6.20
C LEU A 17 -6.89 -16.82 -6.78
N ILE A 18 -7.66 -15.74 -6.90
CA ILE A 18 -9.00 -15.77 -7.49
C ILE A 18 -9.09 -14.85 -8.70
N GLU A 19 -10.07 -15.10 -9.55
CA GLU A 19 -10.47 -14.22 -10.65
C GLU A 19 -11.86 -13.67 -10.38
N GLU A 20 -12.04 -12.39 -10.67
CA GLU A 20 -13.33 -11.71 -10.58
C GLU A 20 -13.44 -10.61 -11.64
N PRO A 21 -14.61 -10.02 -11.88
CA PRO A 21 -14.77 -8.89 -12.81
C PRO A 21 -13.84 -7.73 -12.46
N ASP A 22 -13.42 -7.00 -13.47
CA ASP A 22 -12.63 -5.78 -13.29
C ASP A 22 -13.46 -4.73 -12.53
N PRO A 23 -12.84 -3.97 -11.61
CA PRO A 23 -13.53 -2.92 -10.90
C PRO A 23 -13.88 -1.76 -11.84
N ALA A 24 -15.01 -1.13 -11.60
CA ALA A 24 -15.39 0.13 -12.24
C ALA A 24 -15.32 1.26 -11.21
N PRO A 25 -14.68 2.40 -11.52
CA PRO A 25 -14.53 3.49 -10.57
C PRO A 25 -15.85 4.24 -10.38
N GLY A 26 -16.21 4.50 -9.14
CA GLY A 26 -17.27 5.42 -8.74
C GLY A 26 -16.86 6.89 -8.81
N PRO A 27 -17.75 7.83 -8.41
CA PRO A 27 -17.40 9.24 -8.33
C PRO A 27 -16.21 9.48 -7.39
N GLY A 28 -15.21 10.23 -7.85
CA GLY A 28 -13.99 10.52 -7.08
C GLY A 28 -12.98 9.37 -7.01
N GLU A 29 -13.23 8.26 -7.69
CA GLU A 29 -12.35 7.10 -7.68
C GLU A 29 -11.58 6.93 -8.98
N VAL A 30 -10.46 6.25 -8.90
CA VAL A 30 -9.68 5.76 -10.06
C VAL A 30 -9.45 4.27 -9.96
N VAL A 31 -9.22 3.64 -11.11
CA VAL A 31 -8.67 2.28 -11.19
C VAL A 31 -7.22 2.37 -11.61
N ILE A 32 -6.34 1.75 -10.83
CA ILE A 32 -4.93 1.58 -11.14
C ILE A 32 -4.71 0.19 -11.73
N ALA A 33 -4.13 0.11 -12.94
CA ALA A 33 -3.53 -1.12 -13.45
C ALA A 33 -2.20 -1.32 -12.71
N VAL A 34 -2.17 -2.31 -11.81
CA VAL A 34 -1.05 -2.52 -10.88
C VAL A 34 0.11 -3.22 -11.60
N GLU A 35 1.28 -2.59 -11.58
CA GLU A 35 2.53 -3.14 -12.11
C GLU A 35 3.42 -3.71 -10.99
N ALA A 36 3.36 -3.13 -9.79
CA ALA A 36 4.09 -3.59 -8.62
C ALA A 36 3.30 -3.39 -7.33
N VAL A 37 3.55 -4.24 -6.34
CA VAL A 37 2.96 -4.14 -4.99
C VAL A 37 4.06 -4.11 -3.95
N GLY A 38 3.93 -3.24 -2.94
CA GLY A 38 4.78 -3.27 -1.77
C GLY A 38 4.37 -4.42 -0.84
N VAL A 39 5.36 -5.19 -0.38
CA VAL A 39 5.15 -6.29 0.56
C VAL A 39 5.66 -5.89 1.93
N ASN A 40 4.77 -5.88 2.90
CA ASN A 40 5.05 -5.47 4.26
C ASN A 40 4.94 -6.63 5.25
N TYR A 41 5.69 -6.55 6.36
CA TYR A 41 5.58 -7.54 7.45
C TYR A 41 4.14 -7.65 7.97
N ALA A 42 3.41 -6.54 7.99
CA ALA A 42 2.01 -6.48 8.39
C ALA A 42 1.08 -7.37 7.54
N ASP A 43 1.39 -7.60 6.26
CA ASP A 43 0.61 -8.51 5.41
C ASP A 43 0.67 -9.96 5.92
N GLY A 44 1.84 -10.37 6.42
CA GLY A 44 2.01 -11.65 7.10
C GLY A 44 1.20 -11.73 8.40
N ILE A 45 1.17 -10.65 9.18
CA ILE A 45 0.40 -10.56 10.42
C ILE A 45 -1.11 -10.59 10.14
N ILE A 46 -1.57 -9.93 9.05
CA ILE A 46 -2.95 -10.03 8.55
C ILE A 46 -3.27 -11.48 8.22
N ARG A 47 -2.43 -12.15 7.42
CA ARG A 47 -2.63 -13.54 7.03
C ARG A 47 -2.77 -14.47 8.25
N MET A 48 -1.97 -14.25 9.28
CA MET A 48 -2.03 -15.03 10.53
C MET A 48 -3.24 -14.67 11.42
N GLY A 49 -3.98 -13.62 11.11
CA GLY A 49 -5.11 -13.16 11.92
C GLY A 49 -4.71 -12.43 13.19
N LEU A 50 -3.51 -11.88 13.24
CA LEU A 50 -2.97 -11.17 14.42
C LEU A 50 -3.00 -9.64 14.25
N TYR A 51 -3.42 -9.14 13.09
CA TYR A 51 -3.52 -7.70 12.82
C TYR A 51 -4.91 -7.18 13.26
N GLU A 52 -4.95 -6.53 14.40
CA GLU A 52 -6.22 -6.13 15.03
C GLU A 52 -7.04 -5.17 14.18
N SER A 53 -6.40 -4.23 13.50
CA SER A 53 -7.09 -3.29 12.61
C SER A 53 -7.78 -4.01 11.44
N ALA A 54 -7.19 -5.06 10.88
CA ALA A 54 -7.84 -5.84 9.82
C ALA A 54 -9.11 -6.51 10.32
N LYS A 55 -9.10 -7.08 11.53
CA LYS A 55 -10.28 -7.70 12.13
C LYS A 55 -11.40 -6.69 12.37
N ARG A 56 -11.03 -5.52 12.93
CA ARG A 56 -12.00 -4.51 13.34
C ARG A 56 -12.59 -3.74 12.16
N LEU A 57 -11.77 -3.42 11.16
CA LEU A 57 -12.16 -2.53 10.04
C LEU A 57 -12.70 -3.29 8.84
N HIS A 58 -12.30 -4.55 8.64
CA HIS A 58 -12.65 -5.30 7.45
C HIS A 58 -13.18 -6.70 7.74
N GLY A 59 -12.47 -7.50 8.56
CA GLY A 59 -12.75 -8.92 8.74
C GLY A 59 -12.22 -9.77 7.59
N TYR A 60 -12.63 -11.05 7.58
CA TYR A 60 -12.30 -12.01 6.52
C TYR A 60 -13.57 -12.38 5.74
N PRO A 61 -13.50 -12.63 4.43
CA PRO A 61 -12.30 -12.70 3.59
C PRO A 61 -11.65 -11.34 3.36
N ILE A 62 -10.31 -11.30 3.21
CA ILE A 62 -9.54 -10.07 3.01
C ILE A 62 -8.49 -10.26 1.92
N THR A 63 -8.25 -9.24 1.12
CA THR A 63 -7.08 -9.11 0.24
C THR A 63 -6.09 -8.20 0.95
N PRO A 64 -4.86 -8.66 1.28
CA PRO A 64 -3.85 -7.81 1.90
C PRO A 64 -3.23 -6.82 0.91
N GLY A 65 -2.27 -6.04 1.38
CA GLY A 65 -1.51 -5.06 0.60
C GLY A 65 -1.95 -3.63 0.86
N PHE A 66 -1.00 -2.81 1.28
CA PHE A 66 -1.22 -1.42 1.66
C PHE A 66 -0.84 -0.43 0.57
N GLU A 67 -0.04 -0.85 -0.39
CA GLU A 67 0.59 0.03 -1.36
C GLU A 67 0.83 -0.67 -2.70
N VAL A 68 0.65 0.08 -3.76
CA VAL A 68 0.88 -0.37 -5.14
C VAL A 68 1.53 0.73 -5.96
N ALA A 69 2.18 0.38 -7.06
CA ALA A 69 2.50 1.31 -8.13
C ALA A 69 2.01 0.74 -9.46
N GLY A 70 1.61 1.63 -10.35
CA GLY A 70 1.06 1.26 -11.64
C GLY A 70 0.60 2.49 -12.42
N ARG A 71 -0.39 2.30 -13.28
CA ARG A 71 -0.92 3.39 -14.12
C ARG A 71 -2.42 3.51 -13.97
N ILE A 72 -2.91 4.73 -14.10
CA ILE A 72 -4.34 4.99 -14.16
C ILE A 72 -4.93 4.26 -15.36
N ALA A 73 -5.84 3.32 -15.12
CA ALA A 73 -6.55 2.55 -16.15
C ALA A 73 -7.94 3.10 -16.43
N ALA A 74 -8.61 3.67 -15.42
CA ALA A 74 -9.91 4.30 -15.56
C ALA A 74 -10.11 5.39 -14.51
N ARG A 75 -10.99 6.35 -14.82
CA ARG A 75 -11.39 7.44 -13.91
C ARG A 75 -12.90 7.46 -13.75
N GLY A 76 -13.35 7.64 -12.53
CA GLY A 76 -14.74 7.90 -12.22
C GLY A 76 -15.14 9.36 -12.45
N PRO A 77 -16.42 9.65 -12.36
CA PRO A 77 -16.93 11.03 -12.45
C PRO A 77 -16.30 11.94 -11.38
N GLY A 78 -15.97 13.17 -11.77
CA GLY A 78 -15.43 14.18 -10.86
C GLY A 78 -13.94 14.02 -10.53
N VAL A 79 -13.24 13.14 -11.20
CA VAL A 79 -11.77 13.00 -11.05
C VAL A 79 -11.08 13.93 -12.04
N ASP A 80 -10.43 14.97 -11.49
CA ASP A 80 -9.60 15.91 -12.21
C ASP A 80 -8.11 15.75 -11.84
N GLY A 81 -7.22 16.20 -12.75
CA GLY A 81 -5.78 16.23 -12.50
C GLY A 81 -5.04 14.91 -12.73
N TRP A 82 -5.74 13.86 -13.17
CA TRP A 82 -5.15 12.58 -13.54
C TRP A 82 -5.57 12.17 -14.94
N ASP A 83 -4.66 11.68 -15.76
CA ASP A 83 -4.93 11.11 -17.07
C ASP A 83 -4.73 9.59 -17.12
N ILE A 84 -5.46 8.92 -18.03
CA ILE A 84 -5.25 7.50 -18.26
C ILE A 84 -3.82 7.28 -18.75
N GLY A 85 -3.12 6.34 -18.12
CA GLY A 85 -1.71 6.04 -18.36
C GLY A 85 -0.74 6.76 -17.42
N ASP A 86 -1.19 7.72 -16.61
CA ASP A 86 -0.33 8.40 -15.64
C ASP A 86 0.30 7.40 -14.67
N PRO A 87 1.63 7.49 -14.44
CA PRO A 87 2.32 6.66 -13.47
C PRO A 87 2.01 7.12 -12.04
N VAL A 88 1.45 6.22 -11.23
CA VAL A 88 0.96 6.55 -9.89
C VAL A 88 1.33 5.52 -8.84
N ILE A 89 1.40 5.99 -7.61
CA ILE A 89 1.41 5.18 -6.39
C ILE A 89 0.00 5.22 -5.81
N GLY A 90 -0.54 4.06 -5.43
CA GLY A 90 -1.78 3.95 -4.67
C GLY A 90 -1.50 3.51 -3.25
N LEU A 91 -2.01 4.27 -2.27
CA LEU A 91 -1.96 3.94 -0.84
C LEU A 91 -3.35 3.56 -0.36
N THR A 92 -3.47 2.37 0.19
CA THR A 92 -4.75 1.81 0.66
C THR A 92 -4.57 1.10 2.01
N LEU A 93 -5.67 0.79 2.68
CA LEU A 93 -5.60 -0.05 3.89
C LEU A 93 -5.48 -1.54 3.57
N PHE A 94 -6.12 -1.97 2.47
CA PHE A 94 -6.16 -3.36 2.01
C PHE A 94 -6.37 -3.36 0.50
N ASN A 95 -6.46 -4.54 -0.11
CA ASN A 95 -6.74 -4.77 -1.53
C ASN A 95 -5.56 -4.52 -2.49
N GLY A 96 -4.36 -4.22 -2.00
CA GLY A 96 -3.19 -3.99 -2.86
C GLY A 96 -2.71 -5.25 -3.61
N TYR A 97 -2.98 -6.47 -3.10
CA TYR A 97 -2.56 -7.71 -3.77
C TYR A 97 -3.54 -8.10 -4.89
N ALA A 98 -3.68 -7.22 -5.84
CA ALA A 98 -4.54 -7.36 -7.02
C ALA A 98 -3.86 -6.79 -8.26
N CYS A 99 -4.26 -7.26 -9.46
CA CYS A 99 -3.76 -6.69 -10.71
C CYS A 99 -4.47 -5.38 -11.10
N GLN A 100 -5.56 -5.05 -10.43
CA GLN A 100 -6.24 -3.75 -10.53
C GLN A 100 -6.71 -3.33 -9.13
N LEU A 101 -6.55 -2.06 -8.81
CA LEU A 101 -6.98 -1.46 -7.56
C LEU A 101 -7.86 -0.25 -7.84
N CYS A 102 -9.09 -0.27 -7.30
CA CYS A 102 -9.97 0.89 -7.31
C CYS A 102 -9.85 1.60 -5.96
N LEU A 103 -9.58 2.90 -5.96
CA LEU A 103 -9.51 3.71 -4.76
C LEU A 103 -9.82 5.18 -5.01
N GLU A 104 -10.15 5.91 -3.95
CA GLU A 104 -10.36 7.35 -3.98
C GLU A 104 -9.08 8.09 -4.37
N VAL A 105 -9.22 9.19 -5.10
CA VAL A 105 -8.08 10.00 -5.59
C VAL A 105 -7.18 10.54 -4.48
N ASP A 106 -7.69 10.70 -3.26
CA ASP A 106 -6.91 11.14 -2.11
C ASP A 106 -5.83 10.14 -1.69
N GLY A 107 -5.97 8.86 -2.11
CA GLY A 107 -4.99 7.81 -1.91
C GLY A 107 -4.00 7.66 -3.08
N VAL A 108 -4.03 8.56 -4.09
CA VAL A 108 -3.24 8.46 -5.32
C VAL A 108 -2.18 9.55 -5.37
N PHE A 109 -0.95 9.17 -5.64
CA PHE A 109 0.20 10.07 -5.67
C PHE A 109 1.02 9.85 -6.94
N PRO A 110 1.66 10.89 -7.51
CA PRO A 110 2.51 10.70 -8.67
C PRO A 110 3.77 9.89 -8.30
N VAL A 111 4.23 9.04 -9.22
CA VAL A 111 5.52 8.38 -9.07
C VAL A 111 6.63 9.44 -9.11
N PRO A 112 7.53 9.50 -8.10
CA PRO A 112 8.66 10.42 -8.12
C PRO A 112 9.56 10.18 -9.32
N ARG A 113 10.13 11.26 -9.88
CA ARG A 113 11.01 11.15 -11.04
C ARG A 113 12.24 10.30 -10.71
N GLY A 114 12.59 9.40 -11.62
CA GLY A 114 13.77 8.56 -11.52
C GLY A 114 13.57 7.23 -10.80
N LEU A 115 12.38 6.98 -10.25
CA LEU A 115 12.03 5.68 -9.66
C LEU A 115 11.30 4.80 -10.69
N ASP A 116 11.59 3.52 -10.66
CA ASP A 116 10.78 2.53 -11.34
C ASP A 116 9.53 2.14 -10.51
N MET A 117 8.63 1.33 -11.09
CA MET A 117 7.38 0.96 -10.41
C MET A 117 7.63 0.07 -9.18
N ALA A 118 8.65 -0.77 -9.18
CA ALA A 118 8.98 -1.63 -8.05
C ALA A 118 9.52 -0.79 -6.87
N GLU A 119 10.39 0.16 -7.15
CA GLU A 119 10.88 1.13 -6.16
C GLU A 119 9.73 1.98 -5.61
N ALA A 120 8.92 2.56 -6.50
CA ALA A 120 7.79 3.40 -6.13
C ALA A 120 6.77 2.68 -5.24
N ALA A 121 6.49 1.40 -5.50
CA ALA A 121 5.54 0.61 -4.72
C ALA A 121 5.99 0.35 -3.28
N THR A 122 7.28 0.50 -2.96
CA THR A 122 7.82 0.20 -1.62
C THR A 122 7.97 1.43 -0.73
N LEU A 123 7.70 2.63 -1.24
CA LEU A 123 7.94 3.87 -0.52
C LEU A 123 6.86 4.20 0.52
N PRO A 124 5.55 4.17 0.22
CA PRO A 124 4.55 4.82 1.05
C PRO A 124 4.54 4.31 2.49
N THR A 125 4.40 3.03 2.68
CA THR A 125 4.19 2.44 4.02
C THR A 125 5.37 2.66 4.94
N VAL A 126 6.58 2.40 4.46
CA VAL A 126 7.79 2.47 5.31
C VAL A 126 8.23 3.91 5.55
N PHE A 127 8.18 4.78 4.53
CA PHE A 127 8.55 6.19 4.68
C PHE A 127 7.53 6.98 5.49
N LEU A 128 6.22 6.77 5.29
CA LEU A 128 5.18 7.41 6.09
C LEU A 128 5.25 6.97 7.55
N THR A 129 5.53 5.69 7.80
CA THR A 129 5.75 5.17 9.16
C THR A 129 6.94 5.85 9.83
N ALA A 130 8.09 5.90 9.15
CA ALA A 130 9.29 6.56 9.63
C ALA A 130 9.07 8.06 9.87
N TRP A 131 8.46 8.74 8.89
CA TRP A 131 8.14 10.17 8.98
C TRP A 131 7.23 10.49 10.16
N TRP A 132 6.16 9.69 10.34
CA TRP A 132 5.23 9.85 11.46
C TRP A 132 5.94 9.68 12.80
N MET A 133 6.78 8.66 12.94
CA MET A 133 7.56 8.42 14.16
C MET A 133 8.43 9.62 14.50
N ILE A 134 9.17 10.16 13.53
CA ILE A 134 10.08 11.30 13.73
C ILE A 134 9.29 12.57 14.04
N HIS A 135 8.37 12.96 13.15
CA HIS A 135 7.79 14.30 13.16
C HIS A 135 6.52 14.43 14.02
N ARG A 136 5.88 13.32 14.37
CA ARG A 136 4.62 13.34 15.13
C ARG A 136 4.71 12.70 16.51
N GLN A 137 5.69 11.83 16.73
CA GLN A 137 5.82 11.12 18.01
C GLN A 137 7.07 11.55 18.79
N LEU A 138 8.20 11.63 18.15
CA LEU A 138 9.50 11.72 18.84
C LEU A 138 10.07 13.14 18.86
N HIS A 139 9.83 13.94 17.83
CA HIS A 139 10.35 15.32 17.70
C HIS A 139 11.83 15.45 18.07
N PRO A 140 12.76 14.77 17.33
CA PRO A 140 14.17 14.73 17.68
C PRO A 140 14.82 16.11 17.64
N GLU A 141 15.73 16.36 18.59
CA GLU A 141 16.61 17.50 18.61
C GLU A 141 17.95 17.15 17.94
N SER A 142 18.66 18.16 17.44
CA SER A 142 19.87 17.96 16.60
C SER A 142 21.08 17.35 17.34
N ASP A 143 21.08 17.38 18.67
CA ASP A 143 22.16 16.86 19.52
C ASP A 143 21.85 15.47 20.13
N GLN A 144 20.68 14.89 19.81
CA GLN A 144 20.29 13.59 20.31
C GLN A 144 20.89 12.46 19.50
N ASN A 145 21.27 11.37 20.21
CA ASN A 145 21.67 10.11 19.60
C ASN A 145 20.51 9.11 19.68
N TRP A 146 20.22 8.46 18.56
CA TRP A 146 19.09 7.57 18.43
C TRP A 146 19.53 6.14 18.21
N LEU A 147 18.95 5.22 18.97
CA LEU A 147 19.10 3.78 18.75
C LEU A 147 17.89 3.28 17.95
N VAL A 148 18.16 2.74 16.77
CA VAL A 148 17.13 2.16 15.89
C VAL A 148 17.27 0.65 15.91
N HIS A 149 16.26 -0.06 16.46
CA HIS A 149 16.18 -1.51 16.38
C HIS A 149 15.71 -1.92 14.96
N SER A 150 16.23 -3.06 14.47
CA SER A 150 15.91 -3.58 13.12
C SER A 150 16.22 -2.57 12.01
N ALA A 151 17.33 -1.84 12.11
CA ALA A 151 17.71 -0.77 11.20
C ALA A 151 17.88 -1.20 9.74
N ALA A 152 18.06 -2.49 9.45
CA ALA A 152 18.12 -3.05 8.11
C ALA A 152 16.74 -3.37 7.50
N GLY A 153 15.65 -3.21 8.27
CA GLY A 153 14.29 -3.34 7.74
C GLY A 153 13.82 -2.08 7.01
N GLY A 154 12.72 -2.14 6.28
CA GLY A 154 12.21 -1.02 5.47
C GLY A 154 12.07 0.28 6.25
N VAL A 155 11.42 0.26 7.42
CA VAL A 155 11.30 1.47 8.28
C VAL A 155 12.66 1.95 8.77
N GLY A 156 13.57 1.05 9.18
CA GLY A 156 14.91 1.43 9.63
C GLY A 156 15.72 2.10 8.54
N LEU A 157 15.71 1.57 7.32
CA LEU A 157 16.35 2.19 6.15
C LEU A 157 15.72 3.54 5.81
N SER A 158 14.40 3.67 5.90
CA SER A 158 13.71 4.95 5.68
C SER A 158 14.12 6.01 6.70
N LEU A 159 14.31 5.64 7.98
CA LEU A 159 14.81 6.54 9.03
C LEU A 159 16.21 7.10 8.71
N ILE A 160 17.09 6.29 8.11
CA ILE A 160 18.43 6.75 7.69
C ILE A 160 18.32 7.85 6.62
N HIS A 161 17.34 7.73 5.70
CA HIS A 161 17.16 8.69 4.61
C HIS A 161 16.44 9.97 5.06
N ILE A 162 15.63 9.89 6.08
CA ILE A 162 14.91 11.04 6.62
C ILE A 162 15.77 11.87 7.57
#